data_efcc5eb57735a052e6601e72d43f6818
#
_entry.id   efcc5eb57735a052e6601e72d43f6818
#
_cell.length_a   1.000
_cell.length_b   1.000
_cell.length_c   1.000
_cell.angle_alpha   90.00
_cell.angle_beta   90.00
_cell.angle_gamma   90.00
#
_symmetry.space_group_name_H-M   'P 1'
#
loop_
_entity.id
_entity.type
_entity.pdbx_description
1 polymer ?
#
loop_
_entity_poly.entity_id
_entity_poly.type
_entity_poly.pdbx_seq_one_letter_code
_entity_poly.pdbx_strand_id
1 'polypeptide(L)'
;MKASVVVIDYKRKKYILDALQSIKNQKGIDLNDIEVIVVKYYQDEKIDNYIKENFPNHKIINLDPDDPDHYVGRTFSEGIKAASNNLIFLLEDDDMFTENKISRIFEVVKNIKYDEYVIWNKAILIDKTGKLLKRFRPKHISNNSSITLYIKDKDKLISYIRRLYYSIDPFILCYFNKNKKIIKLNEPLTYLRKNQESVTRGKRDRQMLEMILHDIQYIYEETKCKSQIPTIVTYKMILNLIYNANYRISLKEYIEYLFRSLKFDEDYIKNLMRIILYIFSKNYLKKYYLRKYTFTDLNVQNE
;
A
#
# COMPACT_ATOMS: atom_id res chain seq x y z
N MET A 1 22.25 13.94 6.61
CA MET A 1 20.84 14.30 6.21
C MET A 1 19.92 13.49 7.10
N LYS A 2 18.93 14.14 7.72
CA LYS A 2 18.03 13.48 8.66
C LYS A 2 16.74 13.00 7.99
N ALA A 3 16.24 11.84 8.42
CA ALA A 3 14.99 11.28 7.94
C ALA A 3 14.28 10.48 9.03
N SER A 4 12.97 10.25 8.85
CA SER A 4 12.17 9.37 9.69
C SER A 4 11.77 8.13 8.89
N VAL A 5 11.83 6.96 9.50
CA VAL A 5 11.28 5.70 8.98
C VAL A 5 10.07 5.33 9.82
N VAL A 6 8.90 5.35 9.21
CA VAL A 6 7.64 4.94 9.83
C VAL A 6 7.39 3.48 9.52
N VAL A 7 7.52 2.64 10.52
CA VAL A 7 7.25 1.20 10.45
C VAL A 7 5.87 0.95 11.05
N ILE A 8 5.00 0.31 10.29
CA ILE A 8 3.69 -0.10 10.81
C ILE A 8 3.61 -1.60 10.98
N ASP A 9 3.10 -2.05 12.11
CA ASP A 9 2.79 -3.45 12.35
C ASP A 9 1.29 -3.61 12.61
N TYR A 10 0.60 -4.06 11.54
CA TYR A 10 -0.83 -4.24 11.57
C TYR A 10 -1.17 -5.69 11.95
N LYS A 11 -1.21 -5.97 13.29
CA LYS A 11 -1.65 -7.25 13.87
C LYS A 11 -0.77 -8.49 13.57
N ARG A 12 0.42 -8.33 13.00
CA ARG A 12 1.28 -9.44 12.60
C ARG A 12 2.68 -9.29 13.17
N LYS A 13 2.97 -9.92 14.29
CA LYS A 13 4.29 -9.89 14.95
C LYS A 13 5.41 -10.63 14.19
N LYS A 14 5.08 -11.35 13.14
CA LYS A 14 5.95 -12.39 12.55
C LYS A 14 7.19 -11.85 11.86
N TYR A 15 7.07 -10.74 11.16
CA TYR A 15 8.12 -10.25 10.26
C TYR A 15 8.71 -8.90 10.66
N ILE A 16 8.18 -8.25 11.68
CA ILE A 16 8.63 -6.91 12.09
C ILE A 16 10.13 -6.85 12.41
N LEU A 17 10.70 -7.92 12.95
CA LEU A 17 12.14 -7.98 13.21
C LEU A 17 12.96 -7.98 11.91
N ASP A 18 12.48 -8.61 10.84
CA ASP A 18 13.13 -8.55 9.52
C ASP A 18 13.09 -7.12 8.96
N ALA A 19 11.93 -6.45 9.10
CA ALA A 19 11.76 -5.05 8.68
C ALA A 19 12.74 -4.14 9.44
N LEU A 20 12.78 -4.24 10.77
CA LEU A 20 13.69 -3.47 11.62
C LEU A 20 15.16 -3.78 11.33
N GLN A 21 15.52 -5.05 11.15
CA GLN A 21 16.88 -5.46 10.78
C GLN A 21 17.30 -4.86 9.43
N SER A 22 16.37 -4.70 8.48
CA SER A 22 16.65 -4.08 7.19
C SER A 22 16.97 -2.58 7.31
N ILE A 23 16.44 -1.89 8.33
CA ILE A 23 16.80 -0.50 8.65
C ILE A 23 18.18 -0.47 9.33
N LYS A 24 18.43 -1.34 10.29
CA LYS A 24 19.72 -1.42 10.99
C LYS A 24 20.88 -1.70 10.02
N ASN A 25 20.64 -2.53 9.00
CA ASN A 25 21.65 -2.94 8.02
C ASN A 25 21.85 -1.95 6.86
N GLN A 26 21.28 -0.75 6.93
CA GLN A 26 21.48 0.26 5.89
C GLN A 26 22.95 0.66 5.80
N LYS A 27 23.48 0.76 4.57
CA LYS A 27 24.86 1.15 4.26
C LYS A 27 24.93 2.59 3.79
N GLY A 28 26.05 3.26 4.07
CA GLY A 28 26.32 4.61 3.60
C GLY A 28 25.51 5.72 4.32
N ILE A 29 25.01 5.40 5.51
CA ILE A 29 24.32 6.36 6.39
C ILE A 29 24.81 6.22 7.83
N ASP A 30 24.57 7.26 8.63
CA ASP A 30 24.67 7.20 10.08
C ASP A 30 23.28 6.96 10.66
N LEU A 31 23.11 5.93 11.48
CA LEU A 31 21.84 5.64 12.16
C LEU A 31 21.41 6.74 13.12
N ASN A 32 22.34 7.58 13.61
CA ASN A 32 22.00 8.78 14.38
C ASN A 32 21.22 9.83 13.57
N ASP A 33 21.30 9.78 12.26
CA ASP A 33 20.52 10.64 11.36
C ASP A 33 19.11 10.10 11.06
N ILE A 34 18.81 8.87 11.51
CA ILE A 34 17.56 8.15 11.22
C ILE A 34 16.72 8.05 12.49
N GLU A 35 15.53 8.62 12.44
CA GLU A 35 14.48 8.41 13.44
C GLU A 35 13.62 7.22 13.03
N VAL A 36 13.50 6.20 13.88
CA VAL A 36 12.67 5.02 13.64
C VAL A 36 11.42 5.10 14.50
N ILE A 37 10.25 5.14 13.86
CA ILE A 37 8.95 5.24 14.52
C ILE A 37 8.19 3.95 14.24
N VAL A 38 7.90 3.18 15.29
CA VAL A 38 7.16 1.93 15.18
C VAL A 38 5.77 2.11 15.74
N VAL A 39 4.76 1.88 14.91
CA VAL A 39 3.34 1.96 15.30
C VAL A 39 2.73 0.56 15.24
N LYS A 40 2.21 0.09 16.37
CA LYS A 40 1.66 -1.27 16.51
C LYS A 40 0.45 -1.33 17.44
N TYR A 41 -0.37 -2.38 17.30
CA TYR A 41 -1.60 -2.61 18.09
C TYR A 41 -1.42 -3.65 19.21
N TYR A 42 -0.22 -3.79 19.74
CA TYR A 42 0.07 -4.74 20.81
C TYR A 42 1.33 -4.30 21.58
N GLN A 43 1.47 -4.79 22.76
CA GLN A 43 2.69 -4.67 23.55
C GLN A 43 3.54 -5.94 23.37
N ASP A 44 4.83 -5.77 23.17
CA ASP A 44 5.79 -6.87 23.05
C ASP A 44 7.18 -6.39 23.49
N GLU A 45 7.57 -6.78 24.69
CA GLU A 45 8.84 -6.34 25.31
C GLU A 45 10.07 -6.73 24.48
N LYS A 46 10.03 -7.88 23.81
CA LYS A 46 11.16 -8.33 22.97
C LYS A 46 11.38 -7.38 21.79
N ILE A 47 10.29 -7.00 21.13
CA ILE A 47 10.34 -6.05 20.00
C ILE A 47 10.74 -4.66 20.53
N ASP A 48 10.16 -4.23 21.65
CA ASP A 48 10.43 -2.91 22.22
C ASP A 48 11.88 -2.78 22.69
N ASN A 49 12.45 -3.82 23.30
CA ASN A 49 13.84 -3.85 23.69
C ASN A 49 14.76 -3.86 22.46
N TYR A 50 14.43 -4.67 21.44
CA TYR A 50 15.19 -4.65 20.18
C TYR A 50 15.24 -3.25 19.56
N ILE A 51 14.13 -2.50 19.57
CA ILE A 51 14.07 -1.14 19.03
C ILE A 51 14.98 -0.22 19.85
N LYS A 52 14.85 -0.22 21.19
CA LYS A 52 15.63 0.61 22.11
C LYS A 52 17.13 0.38 21.99
N GLU A 53 17.54 -0.87 21.87
CA GLU A 53 18.95 -1.27 21.80
C GLU A 53 19.60 -0.93 20.45
N ASN A 54 18.84 -0.90 19.36
CA ASN A 54 19.40 -0.82 18.02
C ASN A 54 19.19 0.54 17.32
N PHE A 55 18.27 1.37 17.81
CA PHE A 55 17.97 2.67 17.19
C PHE A 55 18.09 3.80 18.21
N PRO A 56 19.14 4.64 18.10
CA PRO A 56 19.36 5.75 19.06
C PRO A 56 18.22 6.77 19.06
N ASN A 57 17.63 7.03 17.90
CA ASN A 57 16.47 7.90 17.73
C ASN A 57 15.24 7.06 17.40
N HIS A 58 14.44 6.71 18.39
CA HIS A 58 13.25 5.89 18.17
C HIS A 58 12.02 6.44 18.89
N LYS A 59 10.86 6.04 18.38
CA LYS A 59 9.54 6.22 19.02
C LYS A 59 8.75 4.92 18.87
N ILE A 60 8.10 4.49 19.94
CA ILE A 60 7.21 3.34 19.94
C ILE A 60 5.81 3.84 20.27
N ILE A 61 4.85 3.58 19.39
CA ILE A 61 3.45 3.99 19.53
C ILE A 61 2.61 2.70 19.58
N ASN A 62 2.07 2.43 20.76
CA ASN A 62 1.13 1.33 20.97
C ASN A 62 -0.28 1.89 20.83
N LEU A 63 -1.00 1.48 19.79
CA LEU A 63 -2.39 1.82 19.59
C LEU A 63 -3.27 0.81 20.34
N ASP A 64 -4.49 1.23 20.66
CA ASP A 64 -5.46 0.35 21.29
C ASP A 64 -5.92 -0.71 20.28
N PRO A 65 -5.74 -2.02 20.57
CA PRO A 65 -6.19 -3.11 19.70
C PRO A 65 -7.71 -3.17 19.56
N ASP A 66 -8.45 -2.64 20.52
CA ASP A 66 -9.92 -2.63 20.55
C ASP A 66 -10.52 -1.37 19.93
N ASP A 67 -9.68 -0.43 19.45
CA ASP A 67 -10.13 0.75 18.71
C ASP A 67 -10.86 0.33 17.43
N PRO A 68 -12.12 0.69 17.24
CA PRO A 68 -12.87 0.36 16.03
C PRO A 68 -12.26 0.93 14.75
N ASP A 69 -11.46 1.99 14.87
CA ASP A 69 -10.77 2.65 13.76
C ASP A 69 -9.34 2.10 13.52
N HIS A 70 -9.07 0.86 13.92
CA HIS A 70 -7.77 0.21 13.79
C HIS A 70 -7.45 -0.21 12.34
N TYR A 71 -7.39 0.74 11.43
CA TYR A 71 -7.05 0.50 10.03
C TYR A 71 -5.64 0.97 9.68
N VAL A 72 -5.15 0.51 8.53
CA VAL A 72 -3.80 0.83 8.03
C VAL A 72 -3.60 2.34 7.89
N GLY A 73 -4.63 3.07 7.44
CA GLY A 73 -4.58 4.53 7.33
C GLY A 73 -4.35 5.23 8.65
N ARG A 74 -5.01 4.80 9.71
CA ARG A 74 -4.78 5.34 11.06
C ARG A 74 -3.36 5.06 11.53
N THR A 75 -2.88 3.84 11.34
CA THR A 75 -1.53 3.44 11.77
C THR A 75 -0.46 4.31 11.11
N PHE A 76 -0.54 4.50 9.78
CA PHE A 76 0.37 5.42 9.07
C PHE A 76 0.22 6.88 9.53
N SER A 77 -1.02 7.33 9.78
CA SER A 77 -1.28 8.70 10.24
C SER A 77 -0.58 9.01 11.55
N GLU A 78 -0.67 8.11 12.53
CA GLU A 78 0.00 8.30 13.83
C GLU A 78 1.53 8.28 13.69
N GLY A 79 2.06 7.41 12.82
CA GLY A 79 3.50 7.37 12.53
C GLY A 79 4.00 8.63 11.83
N ILE A 80 3.29 9.12 10.80
CA ILE A 80 3.63 10.34 10.07
C ILE A 80 3.53 11.56 10.99
N LYS A 81 2.52 11.61 11.87
CA LYS A 81 2.33 12.67 12.87
C LYS A 81 3.50 12.73 13.83
N ALA A 82 3.99 11.58 14.29
CA ALA A 82 5.11 11.47 15.23
C ALA A 82 6.47 11.76 14.58
N ALA A 83 6.58 11.72 13.26
CA ALA A 83 7.83 11.95 12.54
C ALA A 83 8.35 13.38 12.74
N SER A 84 9.60 13.51 13.21
CA SER A 84 10.25 14.79 13.42
C SER A 84 10.83 15.38 12.12
N ASN A 85 11.10 14.53 11.13
CA ASN A 85 11.70 14.94 9.86
C ASN A 85 10.65 15.07 8.75
N ASN A 86 10.95 15.90 7.74
CA ASN A 86 10.09 16.06 6.56
C ASN A 86 10.29 14.93 5.53
N LEU A 87 11.48 14.31 5.50
CA LEU A 87 11.75 13.15 4.67
C LEU A 87 11.35 11.90 5.44
N ILE A 88 10.31 11.21 4.95
CA ILE A 88 9.66 10.10 5.64
C ILE A 88 9.63 8.88 4.73
N PHE A 89 10.26 7.81 5.17
CA PHE A 89 10.17 6.49 4.56
C PHE A 89 9.01 5.72 5.19
N LEU A 90 8.22 5.05 4.36
CA LEU A 90 7.17 4.15 4.84
C LEU A 90 7.66 2.69 4.76
N LEU A 91 7.34 1.88 5.76
CA LEU A 91 7.69 0.46 5.81
C LEU A 91 6.57 -0.34 6.47
N GLU A 92 6.09 -1.36 5.79
CA GLU A 92 5.16 -2.35 6.36
C GLU A 92 5.93 -3.48 7.04
N ASP A 93 5.35 -4.09 8.07
CA ASP A 93 5.98 -5.10 8.93
C ASP A 93 6.50 -6.33 8.19
N ASP A 94 5.91 -6.68 7.03
CA ASP A 94 6.28 -7.87 6.25
C ASP A 94 7.25 -7.58 5.09
N ASP A 95 7.69 -6.33 4.93
CA ASP A 95 8.64 -5.93 3.90
C ASP A 95 10.02 -5.59 4.46
N MET A 96 10.98 -5.40 3.56
CA MET A 96 12.34 -4.98 3.94
C MET A 96 12.88 -3.94 2.96
N PHE A 97 13.75 -3.07 3.43
CA PHE A 97 14.57 -2.22 2.58
C PHE A 97 15.78 -3.00 2.03
N THR A 98 16.25 -2.65 0.82
CA THR A 98 17.58 -3.08 0.39
C THR A 98 18.64 -2.30 1.17
N GLU A 99 19.85 -2.84 1.28
CA GLU A 99 20.91 -2.29 2.13
C GLU A 99 21.32 -0.83 1.78
N ASN A 100 21.01 -0.36 0.59
CA ASN A 100 21.38 0.97 0.09
C ASN A 100 20.18 1.88 -0.13
N LYS A 101 18.96 1.52 0.32
CA LYS A 101 17.77 2.31 0.02
C LYS A 101 17.87 3.73 0.56
N ILE A 102 18.21 3.89 1.83
CA ILE A 102 18.21 5.22 2.46
C ILE A 102 19.32 6.10 1.86
N SER A 103 20.53 5.58 1.71
CA SER A 103 21.64 6.33 1.11
C SER A 103 21.33 6.73 -0.33
N ARG A 104 20.73 5.82 -1.12
CA ARG A 104 20.35 6.12 -2.51
C ARG A 104 19.28 7.21 -2.60
N ILE A 105 18.26 7.16 -1.73
CA ILE A 105 17.25 8.22 -1.65
C ILE A 105 17.89 9.55 -1.23
N PHE A 106 18.83 9.56 -0.29
CA PHE A 106 19.56 10.78 0.10
C PHE A 106 20.31 11.41 -1.08
N GLU A 107 20.93 10.60 -1.95
CA GLU A 107 21.57 11.11 -3.18
C GLU A 107 20.55 11.76 -4.13
N VAL A 108 19.42 11.09 -4.34
CA VAL A 108 18.35 11.59 -5.23
C VAL A 108 17.79 12.92 -4.72
N VAL A 109 17.54 13.01 -3.41
CA VAL A 109 16.96 14.20 -2.76
C VAL A 109 17.85 15.44 -2.93
N LYS A 110 19.17 15.32 -2.96
CA LYS A 110 20.09 16.46 -3.14
C LYS A 110 19.82 17.26 -4.42
N ASN A 111 19.26 16.62 -5.44
CA ASN A 111 19.02 17.22 -6.75
C ASN A 111 17.56 17.67 -6.96
N ILE A 112 16.69 17.49 -5.95
CA ILE A 112 15.27 17.82 -6.05
C ILE A 112 15.03 19.24 -5.57
N LYS A 113 14.39 20.06 -6.42
CA LYS A 113 14.07 21.48 -6.14
C LYS A 113 12.57 21.72 -5.85
N TYR A 114 11.84 20.68 -5.45
CA TYR A 114 10.41 20.80 -5.15
C TYR A 114 10.17 20.94 -3.66
N ASP A 115 9.16 21.72 -3.30
CA ASP A 115 8.78 21.94 -1.90
C ASP A 115 8.21 20.70 -1.24
N GLU A 116 7.48 19.88 -2.00
CA GLU A 116 6.92 18.61 -1.55
C GLU A 116 6.87 17.63 -2.72
N TYR A 117 7.23 16.38 -2.45
CA TYR A 117 7.29 15.33 -3.46
C TYR A 117 7.19 13.93 -2.83
N VAL A 118 6.89 12.96 -3.69
CA VAL A 118 6.99 11.55 -3.37
C VAL A 118 8.02 10.88 -4.27
N ILE A 119 8.88 10.07 -3.69
CA ILE A 119 9.77 9.17 -4.41
C ILE A 119 9.17 7.78 -4.36
N TRP A 120 9.07 7.16 -5.52
CA TRP A 120 8.48 5.84 -5.70
C TRP A 120 9.46 4.92 -6.40
N ASN A 121 10.01 3.97 -5.66
CA ASN A 121 10.95 2.97 -6.18
C ASN A 121 10.26 1.65 -6.54
N LYS A 122 10.95 0.82 -7.34
CA LYS A 122 10.51 -0.55 -7.61
C LYS A 122 10.76 -1.45 -6.41
N ALA A 123 10.01 -2.58 -6.37
CA ALA A 123 10.23 -3.64 -5.39
C ALA A 123 10.66 -4.95 -6.05
N ILE A 124 11.36 -5.77 -5.28
CA ILE A 124 11.72 -7.15 -5.60
C ILE A 124 10.82 -8.06 -4.80
N LEU A 125 10.24 -9.10 -5.42
CA LEU A 125 9.43 -10.07 -4.71
C LEU A 125 10.29 -11.09 -3.99
N ILE A 126 9.99 -11.31 -2.72
CA ILE A 126 10.53 -12.38 -1.89
C ILE A 126 9.40 -13.31 -1.40
N ASP A 127 9.74 -14.54 -1.07
CA ASP A 127 8.81 -15.49 -0.44
C ASP A 127 8.68 -15.25 1.08
N LYS A 128 7.89 -16.09 1.75
CA LYS A 128 7.70 -16.03 3.20
C LYS A 128 9.00 -16.20 4.02
N THR A 129 10.06 -16.77 3.44
CA THR A 129 11.36 -17.01 4.09
C THR A 129 12.39 -15.92 3.76
N GLY A 130 12.02 -14.92 2.95
CA GLY A 130 12.95 -13.87 2.50
C GLY A 130 13.74 -14.22 1.24
N LYS A 131 13.52 -15.37 0.61
CA LYS A 131 14.21 -15.78 -0.62
C LYS A 131 13.63 -15.12 -1.85
N LEU A 132 14.49 -14.72 -2.80
CA LEU A 132 14.09 -14.10 -4.05
C LEU A 132 13.20 -15.02 -4.89
N LEU A 133 12.09 -14.49 -5.37
CA LEU A 133 11.21 -15.18 -6.31
C LEU A 133 11.73 -15.00 -7.74
N LYS A 134 12.52 -15.95 -8.25
CA LYS A 134 13.25 -15.91 -9.54
C LYS A 134 12.39 -15.71 -10.80
N ARG A 135 11.08 -15.90 -10.75
CA ARG A 135 10.18 -15.88 -11.93
C ARG A 135 9.42 -14.58 -12.16
N PHE A 136 9.65 -13.54 -11.40
CA PHE A 136 8.94 -12.29 -11.58
C PHE A 136 9.84 -11.24 -12.22
N ARG A 137 9.66 -10.98 -13.53
CA ARG A 137 10.09 -9.70 -14.10
C ARG A 137 9.17 -8.64 -13.46
N PRO A 138 9.70 -7.70 -12.68
CA PRO A 138 8.86 -6.73 -12.00
C PRO A 138 8.24 -5.79 -13.03
N LYS A 139 7.00 -6.06 -13.44
CA LYS A 139 6.11 -4.96 -13.75
C LYS A 139 6.07 -4.11 -12.48
N HIS A 140 5.99 -2.80 -12.58
CA HIS A 140 6.00 -1.87 -11.44
C HIS A 140 5.16 -2.39 -10.27
N ILE A 141 5.74 -3.26 -9.45
CA ILE A 141 5.14 -3.70 -8.21
C ILE A 141 5.63 -2.72 -7.18
N SER A 142 4.73 -2.07 -6.52
CA SER A 142 4.98 -1.14 -5.45
C SER A 142 3.88 -1.29 -4.41
N ASN A 143 4.20 -0.89 -3.23
CA ASN A 143 3.30 -0.76 -2.10
C ASN A 143 3.79 0.40 -1.23
N ASN A 144 3.22 0.56 -0.04
CA ASN A 144 3.63 1.61 0.89
C ASN A 144 5.13 1.59 1.18
N SER A 145 5.74 0.41 1.35
CA SER A 145 7.18 0.27 1.62
C SER A 145 8.08 0.74 0.47
N SER A 146 7.53 0.97 -0.72
CA SER A 146 8.25 1.53 -1.87
C SER A 146 8.16 3.07 -1.94
N ILE A 147 7.49 3.71 -0.98
CA ILE A 147 7.20 5.13 -0.97
C ILE A 147 8.10 5.84 0.04
N THR A 148 8.68 6.97 -0.39
CA THR A 148 9.34 7.95 0.47
C THR A 148 8.71 9.30 0.20
N LEU A 149 8.29 9.98 1.26
CA LEU A 149 7.62 11.29 1.22
C LEU A 149 8.62 12.38 1.61
N TYR A 150 8.57 13.51 0.92
CA TYR A 150 9.05 14.77 1.46
C TYR A 150 7.88 15.73 1.58
N ILE A 151 7.48 16.01 2.81
CA ILE A 151 6.28 16.80 3.11
C ILE A 151 6.53 17.76 4.26
N LYS A 152 6.12 19.00 4.07
CA LYS A 152 6.20 20.08 5.07
C LYS A 152 4.91 20.20 5.86
N ASP A 153 3.76 20.16 5.18
CA ASP A 153 2.42 20.18 5.77
C ASP A 153 1.88 18.75 5.98
N LYS A 154 2.32 18.14 7.08
CA LYS A 154 1.90 16.79 7.45
C LYS A 154 0.43 16.70 7.83
N ASP A 155 -0.11 17.72 8.49
CA ASP A 155 -1.47 17.71 9.05
C ASP A 155 -2.51 17.53 7.95
N LYS A 156 -2.30 18.21 6.84
CA LYS A 156 -3.17 18.06 5.66
C LYS A 156 -3.13 16.64 5.09
N LEU A 157 -1.96 16.04 4.95
CA LEU A 157 -1.83 14.66 4.46
C LEU A 157 -2.47 13.68 5.45
N ILE A 158 -2.21 13.85 6.75
CA ILE A 158 -2.74 13.04 7.85
C ILE A 158 -4.26 13.05 7.85
N SER A 159 -4.89 14.24 7.69
CA SER A 159 -6.35 14.38 7.69
C SER A 159 -7.04 13.54 6.61
N TYR A 160 -6.38 13.30 5.50
CA TYR A 160 -6.85 12.42 4.44
C TYR A 160 -6.55 10.95 4.71
N ILE A 161 -5.29 10.61 5.03
CA ILE A 161 -4.85 9.22 5.20
C ILE A 161 -5.61 8.53 6.33
N ARG A 162 -5.89 9.24 7.41
CA ARG A 162 -6.62 8.71 8.59
C ARG A 162 -8.01 8.15 8.26
N ARG A 163 -8.64 8.61 7.19
CA ARG A 163 -9.97 8.16 6.74
C ARG A 163 -9.93 6.92 5.85
N LEU A 164 -8.74 6.46 5.47
CA LEU A 164 -8.56 5.30 4.60
C LEU A 164 -8.44 4.03 5.43
N TYR A 165 -9.07 2.97 4.94
CA TYR A 165 -8.94 1.64 5.52
C TYR A 165 -7.63 0.98 5.13
N TYR A 166 -7.34 0.89 3.82
CA TYR A 166 -6.23 0.11 3.27
C TYR A 166 -5.46 0.79 2.14
N SER A 167 -6.07 1.71 1.40
CA SER A 167 -5.56 2.18 0.11
C SER A 167 -4.66 3.40 0.22
N ILE A 168 -3.58 3.30 0.99
CA ILE A 168 -2.69 4.43 1.29
C ILE A 168 -1.80 4.79 0.10
N ASP A 169 -1.14 3.80 -0.52
CA ASP A 169 -0.27 4.01 -1.68
C ASP A 169 -1.00 4.64 -2.87
N PRO A 170 -2.19 4.19 -3.31
CA PRO A 170 -2.91 4.87 -4.39
C PRO A 170 -3.34 6.30 -3.99
N PHE A 171 -3.69 6.53 -2.70
CA PHE A 171 -4.01 7.88 -2.24
C PHE A 171 -2.79 8.80 -2.36
N ILE A 172 -1.65 8.42 -1.80
CA ILE A 172 -0.42 9.21 -1.84
C ILE A 172 -0.05 9.56 -3.28
N LEU A 173 -0.06 8.57 -4.18
CA LEU A 173 0.27 8.79 -5.59
C LEU A 173 -0.71 9.75 -6.27
N CYS A 174 -2.01 9.63 -6.01
CA CYS A 174 -3.01 10.54 -6.55
C CYS A 174 -2.88 11.96 -5.97
N TYR A 175 -2.62 12.08 -4.67
CA TYR A 175 -2.45 13.36 -3.99
C TYR A 175 -1.26 14.15 -4.56
N PHE A 176 -0.12 13.47 -4.75
CA PHE A 176 1.08 14.11 -5.31
C PHE A 176 1.02 14.31 -6.84
N ASN A 177 0.15 13.60 -7.56
CA ASN A 177 0.03 13.76 -9.01
C ASN A 177 -0.62 15.08 -9.44
N LYS A 178 -1.43 15.70 -8.58
CA LYS A 178 -2.22 16.89 -8.94
C LYS A 178 -1.37 18.18 -9.01
N ASN A 179 -0.63 18.50 -7.97
CA ASN A 179 0.13 19.74 -7.84
C ASN A 179 1.56 19.55 -7.30
N LYS A 180 1.97 18.32 -7.07
CA LYS A 180 3.21 17.92 -6.45
C LYS A 180 3.93 16.95 -7.37
N LYS A 181 5.15 16.59 -7.05
CA LYS A 181 5.95 15.77 -7.96
C LYS A 181 6.04 14.32 -7.51
N ILE A 182 5.81 13.42 -8.46
CA ILE A 182 6.13 12.01 -8.31
C ILE A 182 7.45 11.73 -9.03
N ILE A 183 8.44 11.28 -8.28
CA ILE A 183 9.75 10.90 -8.77
C ILE A 183 9.82 9.38 -8.81
N LYS A 184 9.82 8.83 -10.00
CA LYS A 184 9.87 7.38 -10.20
C LYS A 184 11.31 6.91 -10.31
N LEU A 185 11.74 6.03 -9.41
CA LEU A 185 13.01 5.36 -9.48
C LEU A 185 12.82 3.96 -10.06
N ASN A 186 13.54 3.67 -11.14
CA ASN A 186 13.53 2.35 -11.74
C ASN A 186 14.35 1.31 -10.95
N GLU A 187 14.95 1.74 -9.85
CA GLU A 187 15.78 0.93 -8.98
C GLU A 187 14.92 0.13 -7.99
N PRO A 188 15.22 -1.17 -7.82
CA PRO A 188 14.50 -2.00 -6.85
C PRO A 188 15.12 -1.82 -5.46
N LEU A 189 14.56 -0.92 -4.66
CA LEU A 189 15.08 -0.55 -3.33
C LEU A 189 14.26 -1.14 -2.17
N THR A 190 13.29 -2.01 -2.47
CA THR A 190 12.41 -2.63 -1.49
C THR A 190 12.23 -4.10 -1.79
N TYR A 191 12.28 -4.96 -0.78
CA TYR A 191 11.86 -6.35 -0.85
C TYR A 191 10.40 -6.44 -0.40
N LEU A 192 9.53 -6.82 -1.32
CA LEU A 192 8.10 -7.02 -1.08
C LEU A 192 7.82 -8.50 -0.82
N ARG A 193 7.39 -8.84 0.38
CA ARG A 193 7.13 -10.21 0.79
C ARG A 193 5.79 -10.69 0.22
N LYS A 194 5.83 -11.81 -0.49
CA LYS A 194 4.63 -12.49 -0.96
C LYS A 194 4.11 -13.38 0.18
N ASN A 195 3.18 -12.84 0.95
CA ASN A 195 2.53 -13.52 2.05
C ASN A 195 1.05 -13.78 1.72
N GLN A 196 0.53 -14.95 2.08
CA GLN A 196 -0.91 -15.28 1.94
C GLN A 196 -1.78 -14.53 2.96
N GLU A 197 -1.18 -14.11 4.07
CA GLU A 197 -1.83 -13.33 5.13
C GLU A 197 -1.84 -11.80 4.84
N SER A 198 -1.28 -11.38 3.71
CA SER A 198 -1.28 -9.97 3.31
C SER A 198 -2.72 -9.48 3.07
N VAL A 199 -3.05 -8.32 3.63
CA VAL A 199 -4.35 -7.65 3.47
C VAL A 199 -4.79 -7.56 2.00
N THR A 200 -3.84 -7.29 1.10
CA THR A 200 -4.14 -7.12 -0.34
C THR A 200 -4.19 -8.42 -1.12
N ARG A 201 -3.69 -9.53 -0.58
CA ARG A 201 -3.55 -10.82 -1.28
C ARG A 201 -4.23 -11.98 -0.58
N GLY A 202 -4.69 -11.79 0.66
CA GLY A 202 -5.45 -12.77 1.41
C GLY A 202 -6.89 -12.94 0.94
N LYS A 203 -7.65 -13.76 1.65
CA LYS A 203 -9.10 -13.86 1.48
C LYS A 203 -9.72 -12.47 1.69
N ARG A 204 -10.56 -12.05 0.78
CA ARG A 204 -11.29 -10.79 0.87
C ARG A 204 -12.77 -11.11 1.01
N ASP A 205 -13.28 -10.87 2.20
CA ASP A 205 -14.71 -10.93 2.44
C ASP A 205 -15.43 -9.71 1.83
N ARG A 206 -16.75 -9.70 1.95
CA ARG A 206 -17.58 -8.61 1.45
C ARG A 206 -17.20 -7.27 2.09
N GLN A 207 -17.05 -7.26 3.41
CA GLN A 207 -16.76 -6.04 4.17
C GLN A 207 -15.43 -5.40 3.71
N MET A 208 -14.40 -6.19 3.56
CA MET A 208 -13.10 -5.72 3.08
C MET A 208 -13.18 -5.15 1.65
N LEU A 209 -13.93 -5.79 0.75
CA LEU A 209 -14.10 -5.29 -0.63
C LEU A 209 -14.89 -3.96 -0.64
N GLU A 210 -15.89 -3.82 0.23
CA GLU A 210 -16.65 -2.58 0.40
C GLU A 210 -15.77 -1.46 0.97
N MET A 211 -14.92 -1.76 1.96
CA MET A 211 -13.95 -0.81 2.50
C MET A 211 -12.93 -0.34 1.44
N ILE A 212 -12.41 -1.25 0.62
CA ILE A 212 -11.52 -0.87 -0.48
C ILE A 212 -12.25 -0.03 -1.53
N LEU A 213 -13.50 -0.38 -1.88
CA LEU A 213 -14.31 0.44 -2.79
C LEU A 213 -14.53 1.85 -2.22
N HIS A 214 -14.86 1.95 -0.94
CA HIS A 214 -15.00 3.22 -0.23
C HIS A 214 -13.71 4.05 -0.34
N ASP A 215 -12.56 3.45 -0.04
CA ASP A 215 -11.26 4.13 -0.13
C ASP A 215 -11.01 4.68 -1.53
N ILE A 216 -11.23 3.87 -2.57
CA ILE A 216 -10.95 4.29 -3.95
C ILE A 216 -11.91 5.38 -4.42
N GLN A 217 -13.18 5.35 -3.98
CA GLN A 217 -14.14 6.43 -4.23
C GLN A 217 -13.72 7.72 -3.51
N TYR A 218 -13.36 7.63 -2.24
CA TYR A 218 -12.84 8.74 -1.45
C TYR A 218 -11.59 9.37 -2.11
N ILE A 219 -10.64 8.53 -2.55
CA ILE A 219 -9.44 9.00 -3.29
C ILE A 219 -9.85 9.79 -4.54
N TYR A 220 -10.81 9.27 -5.31
CA TYR A 220 -11.29 9.96 -6.51
C TYR A 220 -11.97 11.29 -6.17
N GLU A 221 -12.80 11.33 -5.13
CA GLU A 221 -13.52 12.53 -4.70
C GLU A 221 -12.59 13.63 -4.22
N GLU A 222 -11.57 13.30 -3.42
CA GLU A 222 -10.64 14.28 -2.86
C GLU A 222 -9.58 14.74 -3.87
N THR A 223 -9.05 13.82 -4.66
CA THR A 223 -7.91 14.10 -5.54
C THR A 223 -8.32 14.37 -6.99
N LYS A 224 -9.55 14.03 -7.39
CA LYS A 224 -10.02 14.00 -8.78
C LYS A 224 -9.14 13.13 -9.70
N CYS A 225 -8.45 12.16 -9.12
CA CYS A 225 -7.52 11.27 -9.79
C CYS A 225 -8.27 10.24 -10.64
N LYS A 226 -8.50 10.59 -11.90
CA LYS A 226 -9.30 9.78 -12.83
C LYS A 226 -8.74 8.38 -13.09
N SER A 227 -7.47 8.10 -12.77
CA SER A 227 -6.91 6.74 -12.87
C SER A 227 -7.56 5.74 -11.89
N GLN A 228 -8.33 6.22 -10.92
CA GLN A 228 -9.05 5.35 -9.98
C GLN A 228 -10.38 4.82 -10.52
N ILE A 229 -10.94 5.43 -11.57
CA ILE A 229 -12.24 5.03 -12.15
C ILE A 229 -12.27 3.56 -12.58
N PRO A 230 -11.25 3.00 -13.27
CA PRO A 230 -11.23 1.58 -13.60
C PRO A 230 -11.29 0.67 -12.36
N THR A 231 -10.63 1.07 -11.28
CA THR A 231 -10.65 0.32 -10.03
C THR A 231 -12.03 0.38 -9.37
N ILE A 232 -12.68 1.55 -9.31
CA ILE A 232 -14.04 1.72 -8.80
C ILE A 232 -15.02 0.79 -9.54
N VAL A 233 -15.00 0.84 -10.87
CA VAL A 233 -15.90 0.01 -11.69
C VAL A 233 -15.64 -1.49 -11.46
N THR A 234 -14.36 -1.88 -11.38
CA THR A 234 -13.98 -3.28 -11.11
C THR A 234 -14.52 -3.76 -9.76
N TYR A 235 -14.36 -2.99 -8.68
CA TYR A 235 -14.87 -3.40 -7.36
C TYR A 235 -16.39 -3.41 -7.29
N LYS A 236 -17.09 -2.45 -7.94
CA LYS A 236 -18.56 -2.49 -8.08
C LYS A 236 -19.02 -3.77 -8.80
N MET A 237 -18.35 -4.15 -9.90
CA MET A 237 -18.66 -5.40 -10.62
C MET A 237 -18.43 -6.64 -9.74
N ILE A 238 -17.32 -6.70 -9.00
CA ILE A 238 -17.02 -7.83 -8.11
C ILE A 238 -18.08 -7.97 -7.03
N LEU A 239 -18.43 -6.89 -6.35
CA LEU A 239 -19.43 -6.89 -5.29
C LEU A 239 -20.82 -7.28 -5.81
N ASN A 240 -21.22 -6.78 -6.98
CA ASN A 240 -22.49 -7.16 -7.61
C ASN A 240 -22.53 -8.63 -8.00
N LEU A 241 -21.42 -9.19 -8.53
CA LEU A 241 -21.37 -10.56 -9.01
C LEU A 241 -21.27 -11.60 -7.90
N ILE A 242 -20.44 -11.33 -6.88
CA ILE A 242 -20.16 -12.31 -5.83
C ILE A 242 -21.23 -12.24 -4.74
N TYR A 243 -21.59 -11.02 -4.32
CA TYR A 243 -22.42 -10.78 -3.14
C TYR A 243 -23.82 -10.24 -3.46
N ASN A 244 -24.21 -10.21 -4.75
CA ASN A 244 -25.49 -9.66 -5.21
C ASN A 244 -25.75 -8.23 -4.70
N ALA A 245 -24.69 -7.45 -4.56
CA ALA A 245 -24.82 -6.04 -4.21
C ALA A 245 -25.42 -5.25 -5.38
N ASN A 246 -26.10 -4.13 -5.09
CA ASN A 246 -26.78 -3.31 -6.10
C ASN A 246 -26.02 -2.02 -6.40
N TYR A 247 -24.69 -2.09 -6.56
CA TYR A 247 -23.91 -0.93 -6.95
C TYR A 247 -24.21 -0.54 -8.40
N ARG A 248 -24.79 0.66 -8.58
CA ARG A 248 -25.05 1.20 -9.91
C ARG A 248 -23.73 1.56 -10.60
N ILE A 249 -23.58 1.11 -11.84
CA ILE A 249 -22.48 1.50 -12.74
C ILE A 249 -23.11 2.25 -13.89
N SER A 250 -22.83 3.55 -14.00
CA SER A 250 -23.37 4.39 -15.07
C SER A 250 -22.68 4.11 -16.40
N LEU A 251 -23.35 4.43 -17.51
CA LEU A 251 -22.77 4.33 -18.86
C LEU A 251 -21.48 5.17 -18.96
N LYS A 252 -21.45 6.34 -18.33
CA LYS A 252 -20.26 7.19 -18.26
C LYS A 252 -19.08 6.49 -17.59
N GLU A 253 -19.31 5.79 -16.47
CA GLU A 253 -18.26 5.03 -15.80
C GLU A 253 -17.73 3.88 -16.67
N TYR A 254 -18.59 3.19 -17.42
CA TYR A 254 -18.16 2.18 -18.39
C TYR A 254 -17.31 2.77 -19.52
N ILE A 255 -17.75 3.88 -20.10
CA ILE A 255 -17.01 4.57 -21.16
C ILE A 255 -15.64 5.03 -20.63
N GLU A 256 -15.60 5.68 -19.48
CA GLU A 256 -14.34 6.12 -18.88
C GLU A 256 -13.44 4.93 -18.49
N TYR A 257 -14.00 3.84 -18.02
CA TYR A 257 -13.26 2.58 -17.77
C TYR A 257 -12.58 2.10 -19.05
N LEU A 258 -13.30 2.01 -20.17
CA LEU A 258 -12.76 1.59 -21.45
C LEU A 258 -11.65 2.52 -21.93
N PHE A 259 -11.90 3.83 -21.97
CA PHE A 259 -10.91 4.80 -22.44
C PHE A 259 -9.62 4.81 -21.60
N ARG A 260 -9.74 4.64 -20.30
CA ARG A 260 -8.57 4.65 -19.42
C ARG A 260 -7.80 3.35 -19.43
N SER A 261 -8.51 2.25 -19.57
CA SER A 261 -7.87 0.95 -19.80
C SER A 261 -7.06 0.94 -21.09
N LEU A 262 -7.52 1.64 -22.15
CA LEU A 262 -6.77 1.82 -23.39
C LEU A 262 -5.46 2.60 -23.19
N LYS A 263 -5.48 3.62 -22.34
CA LYS A 263 -4.39 4.61 -22.28
C LYS A 263 -3.29 4.24 -21.26
N PHE A 264 -3.60 3.45 -20.23
CA PHE A 264 -2.73 3.27 -19.06
C PHE A 264 -2.47 1.82 -18.67
N ASP A 265 -3.11 0.84 -19.33
CA ASP A 265 -3.05 -0.54 -18.86
C ASP A 265 -2.58 -1.49 -19.99
N GLU A 266 -1.46 -2.17 -19.73
CA GLU A 266 -1.03 -3.30 -20.58
C GLU A 266 -2.07 -4.44 -20.58
N ASP A 267 -3.01 -4.43 -19.63
CA ASP A 267 -4.09 -5.38 -19.51
C ASP A 267 -5.42 -4.90 -20.18
N TYR A 268 -5.35 -3.96 -21.11
CA TYR A 268 -6.52 -3.43 -21.81
C TYR A 268 -7.46 -4.52 -22.33
N ILE A 269 -6.90 -5.52 -23.00
CA ILE A 269 -7.69 -6.64 -23.53
C ILE A 269 -8.43 -7.38 -22.39
N LYS A 270 -7.77 -7.59 -21.25
CA LYS A 270 -8.40 -8.22 -20.08
C LYS A 270 -9.52 -7.35 -19.50
N ASN A 271 -9.34 -6.04 -19.46
CA ASN A 271 -10.35 -5.12 -18.96
C ASN A 271 -11.56 -5.04 -19.91
N LEU A 272 -11.32 -5.00 -21.21
CA LEU A 272 -12.38 -5.10 -22.22
C LEU A 272 -13.16 -6.42 -22.09
N MET A 273 -12.44 -7.55 -21.98
CA MET A 273 -13.05 -8.86 -21.78
C MET A 273 -13.88 -8.92 -20.49
N ARG A 274 -13.44 -8.29 -19.40
CA ARG A 274 -14.20 -8.21 -18.15
C ARG A 274 -15.56 -7.52 -18.36
N ILE A 275 -15.61 -6.41 -19.08
CA ILE A 275 -16.88 -5.72 -19.37
C ILE A 275 -17.76 -6.58 -20.24
N ILE A 276 -17.24 -7.16 -21.32
CA ILE A 276 -17.99 -8.04 -22.21
C ILE A 276 -18.57 -9.20 -21.40
N LEU A 277 -17.76 -9.85 -20.59
CA LEU A 277 -18.22 -10.96 -19.73
C LEU A 277 -19.22 -10.49 -18.66
N TYR A 278 -19.08 -9.29 -18.14
CA TYR A 278 -20.04 -8.74 -17.18
C TYR A 278 -21.41 -8.51 -17.81
N ILE A 279 -21.45 -8.07 -19.06
CA ILE A 279 -22.70 -7.82 -19.79
C ILE A 279 -23.32 -9.14 -20.28
N PHE A 280 -22.52 -10.00 -20.92
CA PHE A 280 -23.01 -11.14 -21.67
C PHE A 280 -22.86 -12.50 -20.96
N SER A 281 -21.96 -12.64 -19.98
CA SER A 281 -21.68 -13.92 -19.32
C SER A 281 -21.29 -13.74 -17.84
N LYS A 282 -22.24 -13.21 -17.07
CA LYS A 282 -22.06 -12.95 -15.62
C LYS A 282 -21.57 -14.19 -14.85
N ASN A 283 -22.07 -15.36 -15.17
CA ASN A 283 -21.73 -16.60 -14.47
C ASN A 283 -20.25 -16.99 -14.65
N TYR A 284 -19.69 -16.81 -15.87
CA TYR A 284 -18.28 -17.08 -16.11
C TYR A 284 -17.39 -16.09 -15.33
N LEU A 285 -17.72 -14.81 -15.37
CA LEU A 285 -16.96 -13.79 -14.66
C LEU A 285 -17.08 -13.95 -13.14
N LYS A 286 -18.26 -14.37 -12.65
CA LYS A 286 -18.47 -14.72 -11.23
C LYS A 286 -17.53 -15.83 -10.79
N LYS A 287 -17.45 -16.94 -11.54
CA LYS A 287 -16.51 -18.06 -11.25
C LYS A 287 -15.05 -17.59 -11.23
N TYR A 288 -14.66 -16.74 -12.17
CA TYR A 288 -13.30 -16.17 -12.20
C TYR A 288 -13.00 -15.35 -10.94
N TYR A 289 -13.89 -14.48 -10.51
CA TYR A 289 -13.68 -13.64 -9.33
C TYR A 289 -13.76 -14.45 -8.02
N LEU A 290 -14.63 -15.43 -7.92
CA LEU A 290 -14.66 -16.35 -6.79
C LEU A 290 -13.30 -17.04 -6.62
N ARG A 291 -12.71 -17.59 -7.67
CA ARG A 291 -11.38 -18.21 -7.61
C ARG A 291 -10.27 -17.22 -7.21
N LYS A 292 -10.40 -15.96 -7.56
CA LYS A 292 -9.38 -14.95 -7.31
C LYS A 292 -9.45 -14.35 -5.91
N TYR A 293 -10.64 -14.13 -5.38
CA TYR A 293 -10.84 -13.36 -4.14
C TYR A 293 -11.39 -14.17 -2.98
N THR A 294 -12.04 -15.29 -3.26
CA THR A 294 -12.51 -16.20 -2.24
C THR A 294 -11.87 -17.55 -2.44
N PHE A 295 -11.05 -18.01 -1.50
CA PHE A 295 -10.72 -19.42 -1.39
C PHE A 295 -11.95 -20.07 -0.76
N THR A 296 -12.89 -20.45 -1.58
CA THR A 296 -14.02 -21.18 -1.10
C THR A 296 -13.67 -22.65 -1.01
N ASP A 297 -14.02 -23.19 0.07
CA ASP A 297 -14.76 -24.43 0.15
C ASP A 297 -15.96 -24.38 -0.82
N LEU A 298 -15.69 -24.57 -2.12
CA LEU A 298 -16.70 -24.75 -3.17
C LEU A 298 -17.33 -26.15 -3.09
N ASN A 299 -17.21 -26.84 -1.93
CA ASN A 299 -17.83 -28.12 -1.69
C ASN A 299 -19.13 -28.03 -0.88
N VAL A 300 -19.65 -26.85 -0.58
CA VAL A 300 -20.95 -26.74 0.11
C VAL A 300 -21.84 -25.81 -0.69
N GLN A 301 -22.51 -26.36 -1.68
CA GLN A 301 -23.84 -26.04 -2.19
C GLN A 301 -24.06 -26.62 -3.61
N ASN A 302 -23.96 -27.92 -3.69
CA ASN A 302 -24.71 -28.70 -4.66
C ASN A 302 -25.56 -29.67 -3.84
N GLU A 303 -26.58 -29.18 -3.23
CA GLU A 303 -27.80 -29.84 -2.86
C GLU A 303 -28.99 -28.94 -3.18
#